data_f97f8c44c9537bbd6daeb19c3751c084
#
_entry.id   f97f8c44c9537bbd6daeb19c3751c084
#
_cell.length_a   1.000
_cell.length_b   1.000
_cell.length_c   1.000
_cell.angle_alpha   90.00
_cell.angle_beta   90.00
_cell.angle_gamma   90.00
#
_symmetry.space_group_name_H-M   'P 1'
#
loop_
_entity.id
_entity.type
_entity.pdbx_description
1 polymer ?
#
loop_
_entity_poly.entity_id
_entity_poly.type
_entity_poly.pdbx_seq_one_letter_code
_entity_poly.pdbx_strand_id
1 'polypeptide(L)'
;MDQWGKLVGLVKEFYIAFGQQEFLEKEITDERIKLRKKLFDEEFKEYEAAEKNNNRVEMLDAVCDMYYIYIGTLLELHKGNIGDVASRIFFLSDKKTNFLFKLETKNGFDKILPEAF
;
A
#
# COMPACT_ATOMS: atom_id res chain seq x y z
N MET A 1 2.45 -19.32 5.98
CA MET A 1 2.57 -17.93 5.46
C MET A 1 1.98 -16.98 6.48
N ASP A 2 2.67 -15.90 6.77
CA ASP A 2 2.20 -14.91 7.73
C ASP A 2 1.00 -14.10 7.19
N GLN A 3 0.47 -13.22 8.01
CA GLN A 3 -0.68 -12.39 7.67
C GLN A 3 -0.41 -11.49 6.45
N TRP A 4 0.78 -10.94 6.34
CA TRP A 4 1.17 -10.09 5.21
C TRP A 4 1.23 -10.88 3.92
N GLY A 5 1.79 -12.09 3.98
CA GLY A 5 1.85 -12.97 2.82
C GLY A 5 0.49 -13.38 2.32
N LYS A 6 -0.45 -13.64 3.21
CA LYS A 6 -1.83 -13.98 2.84
C LYS A 6 -2.51 -12.82 2.13
N LEU A 7 -2.34 -11.62 2.65
CA LEU A 7 -2.95 -10.42 2.07
C LEU A 7 -2.39 -10.13 0.67
N VAL A 8 -1.08 -10.18 0.53
CA VAL A 8 -0.42 -9.98 -0.76
C VAL A 8 -0.85 -11.06 -1.75
N GLY A 9 -0.98 -12.30 -1.28
CA GLY A 9 -1.45 -13.42 -2.09
C GLY A 9 -2.86 -13.21 -2.63
N LEU A 10 -3.75 -12.63 -1.83
CA LEU A 10 -5.12 -12.31 -2.27
C LEU A 10 -5.13 -11.27 -3.39
N VAL A 11 -4.28 -10.26 -3.30
CA VAL A 11 -4.16 -9.26 -4.37
C VAL A 11 -3.62 -9.91 -5.64
N LYS A 12 -2.66 -10.82 -5.53
CA LYS A 12 -2.15 -11.57 -6.68
C LYS A 12 -3.24 -12.43 -7.32
N GLU A 13 -4.04 -13.11 -6.53
CA GLU A 13 -5.18 -13.89 -7.03
C GLU A 13 -6.17 -13.01 -7.79
N PHE A 14 -6.38 -11.79 -7.33
CA PHE A 14 -7.23 -10.83 -7.99
C PHE A 14 -6.69 -10.47 -9.38
N TYR A 15 -5.39 -10.23 -9.49
CA TYR A 15 -4.73 -10.01 -10.80
C TYR A 15 -4.99 -11.17 -11.76
N ILE A 16 -4.83 -12.39 -11.28
CA ILE A 16 -5.03 -13.59 -12.08
C ILE A 16 -6.50 -13.70 -12.52
N ALA A 17 -7.43 -13.48 -11.59
CA ALA A 17 -8.86 -13.58 -11.86
C ALA A 17 -9.33 -12.58 -12.92
N PHE A 18 -8.70 -11.40 -12.98
CA PHE A 18 -9.06 -10.36 -13.94
C PHE A 18 -8.16 -10.33 -15.18
N GLY A 19 -7.42 -11.42 -15.42
CA GLY A 19 -6.62 -11.56 -16.64
C GLY A 19 -5.42 -10.63 -16.74
N GLN A 20 -4.90 -10.16 -15.60
CA GLN A 20 -3.77 -9.22 -15.56
C GLN A 20 -2.48 -9.87 -15.08
N GLN A 21 -2.42 -11.19 -15.09
CA GLN A 21 -1.26 -11.93 -14.61
C GLN A 21 0.03 -11.55 -15.34
N GLU A 22 -0.06 -11.19 -16.62
CA GLU A 22 1.10 -10.82 -17.44
C GLU A 22 1.92 -9.67 -16.83
N PHE A 23 1.25 -8.74 -16.13
CA PHE A 23 1.93 -7.59 -15.54
C PHE A 23 2.76 -7.97 -14.31
N LEU A 24 2.59 -9.18 -13.81
CA LEU A 24 3.35 -9.72 -12.68
C LEU A 24 4.50 -10.62 -13.12
N GLU A 25 4.58 -10.97 -14.40
CA GLU A 25 5.55 -11.95 -14.90
C GLU A 25 6.78 -11.33 -15.54
N LYS A 26 6.77 -10.03 -15.76
CA LYS A 26 7.85 -9.31 -16.43
C LYS A 26 8.18 -8.01 -15.72
N GLU A 27 9.29 -7.42 -16.11
CA GLU A 27 9.71 -6.11 -15.60
C GLU A 27 8.61 -5.08 -15.85
N ILE A 28 8.34 -4.25 -14.86
CA ILE A 28 7.33 -3.20 -15.00
C ILE A 28 7.77 -2.19 -16.05
N THR A 29 6.84 -1.81 -16.94
CA THR A 29 7.12 -0.83 -18.00
C THR A 29 6.88 0.59 -17.49
N ASP A 30 7.45 1.59 -18.17
CA ASP A 30 7.22 3.01 -17.86
C ASP A 30 5.73 3.36 -17.96
N GLU A 31 5.03 2.75 -18.91
CA GLU A 31 3.58 2.96 -19.07
C GLU A 31 2.81 2.46 -17.86
N ARG A 32 3.18 1.29 -17.33
CA ARG A 32 2.55 0.75 -16.11
C ARG A 32 2.85 1.61 -14.91
N ILE A 33 4.07 2.12 -14.77
CA ILE A 33 4.43 3.03 -13.69
C ILE A 33 3.53 4.27 -13.70
N LYS A 34 3.34 4.87 -14.87
CA LYS A 34 2.47 6.03 -15.02
C LYS A 34 1.02 5.71 -14.71
N LEU A 35 0.54 4.55 -15.16
CA LEU A 35 -0.82 4.10 -14.87
C LEU A 35 -1.02 3.89 -13.37
N ARG A 36 -0.07 3.26 -12.69
CA ARG A 36 -0.16 3.02 -11.25
C ARG A 36 -0.23 4.35 -10.49
N LYS A 37 0.57 5.33 -10.87
CA LYS A 37 0.50 6.67 -10.29
C LYS A 37 -0.87 7.31 -10.51
N LYS A 38 -1.40 7.20 -11.71
CA LYS A 38 -2.72 7.75 -12.02
C LYS A 38 -3.82 7.13 -11.15
N LEU A 39 -3.74 5.83 -10.89
CA LEU A 39 -4.70 5.15 -10.03
C LEU A 39 -4.66 5.71 -8.61
N PHE A 40 -3.47 5.96 -8.05
CA PHE A 40 -3.33 6.61 -6.75
C PHE A 40 -3.96 8.01 -6.76
N ASP A 41 -3.69 8.79 -7.78
CA ASP A 41 -4.22 10.15 -7.90
C ASP A 41 -5.76 10.15 -7.94
N GLU A 42 -6.35 9.20 -8.65
CA GLU A 42 -7.81 9.06 -8.74
C GLU A 42 -8.42 8.73 -7.38
N GLU A 43 -7.85 7.78 -6.66
CA GLU A 43 -8.35 7.41 -5.34
C GLU A 43 -8.15 8.52 -4.32
N PHE A 44 -7.06 9.25 -4.41
CA PHE A 44 -6.83 10.39 -3.54
C PHE A 44 -7.88 11.48 -3.76
N LYS A 45 -8.25 11.74 -5.00
CA LYS A 45 -9.31 12.70 -5.31
C LYS A 45 -10.67 12.25 -4.79
N GLU A 46 -10.95 10.95 -4.86
CA GLU A 46 -12.18 10.38 -4.28
C GLU A 46 -12.20 10.58 -2.77
N TYR A 47 -11.07 10.36 -2.11
CA TYR A 47 -10.93 10.61 -0.68
C TYR A 47 -11.19 12.08 -0.35
N GLU A 48 -10.59 13.00 -1.09
CA GLU A 48 -10.78 14.44 -0.89
C GLU A 48 -12.26 14.84 -1.03
N ALA A 49 -12.94 14.31 -2.05
CA ALA A 49 -14.36 14.58 -2.26
C ALA A 49 -15.20 14.04 -1.11
N ALA A 50 -14.92 12.84 -0.65
CA ALA A 50 -15.63 12.23 0.48
C ALA A 50 -15.41 13.03 1.77
N GLU A 51 -14.19 13.53 2.00
CA GLU A 51 -13.86 14.36 3.14
C GLU A 51 -14.67 15.66 3.11
N LYS A 52 -14.73 16.33 1.96
CA LYS A 52 -15.52 17.57 1.81
C LYS A 52 -17.01 17.36 2.08
N ASN A 53 -17.51 16.20 1.70
CA ASN A 53 -18.91 15.84 1.89
C ASN A 53 -19.19 15.21 3.24
N ASN A 54 -18.16 15.12 4.10
CA ASN A 54 -18.24 14.48 5.40
C ASN A 54 -18.80 13.06 5.32
N ASN A 55 -18.44 12.33 4.26
CA ASN A 55 -18.88 10.96 4.03
C ASN A 55 -17.81 9.97 4.45
N ARG A 56 -17.89 9.51 5.69
CA ARG A 56 -16.86 8.63 6.28
C ARG A 56 -16.81 7.25 5.65
N VAL A 57 -17.95 6.77 5.17
CA VAL A 57 -18.01 5.46 4.50
C VAL A 57 -17.23 5.51 3.19
N GLU A 58 -17.40 6.55 2.39
CA GLU A 58 -16.66 6.71 1.16
C GLU A 58 -15.18 7.02 1.39
N MET A 59 -14.86 7.73 2.48
CA MET A 59 -13.46 7.92 2.88
C MET A 59 -12.79 6.58 3.14
N LEU A 60 -13.45 5.70 3.89
CA LEU A 60 -12.93 4.36 4.18
C LEU A 60 -12.76 3.54 2.91
N ASP A 61 -13.74 3.60 2.01
CA ASP A 61 -13.69 2.90 0.73
C ASP A 61 -12.48 3.36 -0.10
N ALA A 62 -12.27 4.66 -0.21
CA ALA A 62 -11.12 5.21 -0.93
C ALA A 62 -9.78 4.77 -0.34
N VAL A 63 -9.67 4.75 1.00
CA VAL A 63 -8.45 4.28 1.67
C VAL A 63 -8.21 2.80 1.38
N CYS A 64 -9.25 1.97 1.41
CA CYS A 64 -9.12 0.55 1.07
C CYS A 64 -8.68 0.35 -0.39
N ASP A 65 -9.20 1.15 -1.30
CA ASP A 65 -8.81 1.09 -2.71
C ASP A 65 -7.35 1.53 -2.90
N MET A 66 -6.91 2.55 -2.18
CA MET A 66 -5.49 2.95 -2.18
C MET A 66 -4.59 1.81 -1.70
N TYR A 67 -5.03 1.10 -0.68
CA TYR A 67 -4.28 -0.03 -0.15
C TYR A 67 -4.14 -1.14 -1.18
N TYR A 68 -5.21 -1.47 -1.88
CA TYR A 68 -5.19 -2.44 -2.96
C TYR A 68 -4.22 -2.03 -4.07
N ILE A 69 -4.27 -0.75 -4.47
CA ILE A 69 -3.36 -0.20 -5.50
C ILE A 69 -1.91 -0.26 -5.02
N TYR A 70 -1.68 0.04 -3.74
CA TYR A 70 -0.34 -0.02 -3.14
C TYR A 70 0.25 -1.42 -3.23
N ILE A 71 -0.48 -2.43 -2.78
CA ILE A 71 -0.02 -3.82 -2.81
C ILE A 71 0.19 -4.28 -4.26
N GLY A 72 -0.74 -3.95 -5.15
CA GLY A 72 -0.61 -4.29 -6.57
C GLY A 72 0.63 -3.67 -7.21
N THR A 73 0.92 -2.42 -6.88
CA THR A 73 2.10 -1.73 -7.39
C THR A 73 3.39 -2.40 -6.89
N LEU A 74 3.44 -2.78 -5.62
CA LEU A 74 4.58 -3.53 -5.09
C LEU A 74 4.74 -4.88 -5.78
N LEU A 75 3.64 -5.58 -6.05
CA LEU A 75 3.69 -6.86 -6.77
C LEU A 75 4.25 -6.67 -8.18
N GLU A 76 3.83 -5.64 -8.90
CA GLU A 76 4.35 -5.37 -10.23
C GLU A 76 5.84 -5.03 -10.19
N LEU A 77 6.28 -4.25 -9.21
CA LEU A 77 7.69 -3.91 -9.04
C LEU A 77 8.56 -5.13 -8.67
N HIS A 78 7.99 -6.11 -7.99
CA HIS A 78 8.68 -7.33 -7.56
C HIS A 78 8.37 -8.53 -8.45
N LYS A 79 7.85 -8.33 -9.64
CA LYS A 79 7.51 -9.40 -10.60
C LYS A 79 6.63 -10.50 -9.98
N GLY A 80 5.67 -10.09 -9.16
CA GLY A 80 4.70 -11.01 -8.56
C GLY A 80 5.22 -11.85 -7.40
N ASN A 81 6.40 -11.57 -6.89
CA ASN A 81 6.97 -12.34 -5.78
C ASN A 81 6.34 -11.94 -4.45
N ILE A 82 5.42 -12.78 -3.96
CA ILE A 82 4.67 -12.53 -2.74
C ILE A 82 5.61 -12.38 -1.52
N GLY A 83 6.61 -13.24 -1.44
CA GLY A 83 7.56 -13.23 -0.32
C GLY A 83 8.34 -11.93 -0.23
N ASP A 84 8.82 -11.42 -1.35
CA ASP A 84 9.57 -10.17 -1.40
C ASP A 84 8.70 -8.98 -1.00
N VAL A 85 7.46 -8.93 -1.48
CA VAL A 85 6.53 -7.85 -1.15
C VAL A 85 6.17 -7.89 0.34
N ALA A 86 5.82 -9.06 0.85
CA ALA A 86 5.48 -9.22 2.26
C ALA A 86 6.65 -8.86 3.18
N SER A 87 7.86 -9.27 2.81
CA SER A 87 9.07 -8.94 3.57
C SER A 87 9.35 -7.45 3.59
N ARG A 88 9.13 -6.77 2.46
CA ARG A 88 9.32 -5.32 2.39
C ARG A 88 8.33 -4.58 3.28
N ILE A 89 7.06 -4.97 3.25
CA ILE A 89 6.03 -4.37 4.10
C ILE A 89 6.37 -4.59 5.57
N PHE A 90 6.72 -5.81 5.93
CA PHE A 90 7.08 -6.16 7.31
C PHE A 90 8.30 -5.36 7.77
N PHE A 91 9.34 -5.30 6.96
CA PHE A 91 10.57 -4.57 7.30
C PHE A 91 10.32 -3.09 7.53
N LEU A 92 9.55 -2.45 6.67
CA LEU A 92 9.24 -1.03 6.84
C LEU A 92 8.39 -0.78 8.07
N SER A 93 7.42 -1.63 8.34
CA SER A 93 6.57 -1.53 9.53
C SER A 93 7.39 -1.71 10.81
N ASP A 94 8.26 -2.71 10.83
CA ASP A 94 9.13 -2.99 11.98
C ASP A 94 10.10 -1.82 12.23
N LYS A 95 10.71 -1.31 11.16
CA LYS A 95 11.65 -0.18 11.25
C LYS A 95 10.98 1.07 11.79
N LYS A 96 9.75 1.37 11.35
CA LYS A 96 8.98 2.50 11.85
C LYS A 96 8.61 2.32 13.31
N THR A 97 8.19 1.14 13.69
CA THR A 97 7.85 0.81 15.07
C THR A 97 9.05 1.02 15.99
N ASN A 98 10.22 0.53 15.59
CA ASN A 98 11.44 0.72 16.36
C ASN A 98 11.84 2.18 16.46
N PHE A 99 11.69 2.94 15.38
CA PHE A 99 11.96 4.38 15.37
C PHE A 99 11.05 5.12 16.36
N LEU A 100 9.75 4.85 16.31
CA LEU A 100 8.78 5.46 17.20
C LEU A 100 9.05 5.11 18.65
N PHE A 101 9.41 3.87 18.94
CA PHE A 101 9.76 3.44 20.29
C PHE A 101 10.95 4.24 20.85
N LYS A 102 11.98 4.41 20.05
CA LYS A 102 13.16 5.19 20.45
C LYS A 102 12.81 6.65 20.72
N LEU A 103 11.93 7.22 19.92
CA LEU A 103 11.49 8.59 20.11
C LEU A 103 10.63 8.75 21.36
N GLU A 104 9.75 7.80 21.63
CA GLU A 104 8.93 7.78 22.83
C GLU A 104 9.77 7.81 24.09
N THR A 105 10.80 6.96 24.17
CA THR A 105 11.69 6.91 25.34
C THR A 105 12.52 8.17 25.54
N LYS A 106 12.73 8.95 24.48
CA LYS A 106 13.62 10.10 24.49
C LYS A 106 12.88 11.43 24.65
N ASN A 107 11.78 11.65 23.94
CA ASN A 107 11.14 12.97 23.83
C ASN A 107 9.63 12.96 24.08
N GLY A 108 9.06 11.81 24.34
CA GLY A 108 7.62 11.66 24.45
C GLY A 108 6.96 11.43 23.08
N PHE A 109 6.08 10.48 23.06
CA PHE A 109 5.45 9.97 21.84
C PHE A 109 4.56 11.02 21.15
N ASP A 110 3.79 11.76 21.94
CA ASP A 110 2.82 12.73 21.43
C ASP A 110 3.43 13.84 20.60
N LYS A 111 4.68 14.19 20.88
CA LYS A 111 5.36 15.29 20.20
C LYS A 111 5.91 14.90 18.83
N ILE A 112 6.05 13.61 18.59
CA ILE A 112 6.83 13.11 17.47
C ILE A 112 5.98 12.35 16.47
N LEU A 113 4.88 11.77 16.92
CA LEU A 113 4.02 10.96 16.08
C LEU A 113 3.62 11.61 14.76
N PRO A 114 3.18 12.89 14.73
CA PRO A 114 2.81 13.53 13.47
C PRO A 114 3.97 13.64 12.48
N GLU A 115 5.18 13.82 12.96
CA GLU A 115 6.37 13.95 12.11
C GLU A 115 6.89 12.59 11.64
N ALA A 116 6.65 11.53 12.41
CA ALA A 116 7.10 10.19 12.09
C ALA A 116 6.22 9.50 11.04
N PHE A 117 5.01 9.98 10.87
CA PHE A 117 4.06 9.49 9.87
C PHE A 117 3.75 10.52 8.81
#